data_27874aa1993a0764120d2b7218038dfe
#
_entry.id   27874aa1993a0764120d2b7218038dfe
#
_cell.length_a   1.000
_cell.length_b   1.000
_cell.length_c   1.000
_cell.angle_alpha   90.00
_cell.angle_beta   90.00
_cell.angle_gamma   90.00
#
_symmetry.space_group_name_H-M   'P 1'
#
loop_
_entity.id
_entity.type
_entity.pdbx_description
1 polymer ?
#
loop_
_entity_poly.entity_id
_entity_poly.type
_entity_poly.pdbx_seq_one_letter_code
_entity_poly.pdbx_strand_id
1 'polypeptide(L)'
;MDYLKRYQEWLESDEIDEETKEELRKIKNDETEIKDSFYKDLEFGTAGLRGIVGVGTNRMNKYTVGKATQGLANYIVKNNGQDKGVAIAYDSRNMSQEFSKLAALILNANEIKTYRFESLRPTPELSYTVRELGCISGIVITASHNPPKYNGYKVYWEDGAQISAPVDAGITEEVNAIKNYSDIKEI
;
A
#
# COMPACT_ATOMS: atom_id res chain seq x y z
N MET A 1 -19.91 13.02 0.01
CA MET A 1 -19.93 11.86 -0.89
C MET A 1 -20.63 10.74 -0.16
N ASP A 2 -21.57 10.08 -0.79
CA ASP A 2 -22.39 9.07 -0.12
C ASP A 2 -21.57 7.77 0.05
N TYR A 3 -21.23 7.41 1.29
CA TYR A 3 -20.50 6.19 1.62
C TYR A 3 -21.28 4.92 1.23
N LEU A 4 -22.62 4.97 1.23
CA LEU A 4 -23.46 3.86 0.76
C LEU A 4 -23.29 3.64 -0.75
N LYS A 5 -23.18 4.72 -1.52
CA LYS A 5 -22.92 4.63 -2.96
C LYS A 5 -21.57 3.95 -3.24
N ARG A 6 -20.50 4.36 -2.54
CA ARG A 6 -19.18 3.72 -2.66
C ARG A 6 -19.19 2.24 -2.27
N TYR A 7 -19.91 1.90 -1.19
CA TYR A 7 -20.09 0.51 -0.78
C TYR A 7 -20.79 -0.31 -1.88
N GLN A 8 -21.85 0.25 -2.49
CA GLN A 8 -22.57 -0.41 -3.58
C GLN A 8 -21.70 -0.55 -4.84
N GLU A 9 -20.95 0.50 -5.20
CA GLU A 9 -20.00 0.47 -6.31
C GLU A 9 -18.98 -0.66 -6.15
N TRP A 10 -18.46 -0.89 -4.93
CA TRP A 10 -17.55 -2.01 -4.67
C TRP A 10 -18.22 -3.37 -4.81
N LEU A 11 -19.45 -3.52 -4.35
CA LEU A 11 -20.20 -4.78 -4.51
C LEU A 11 -20.49 -5.13 -5.96
N GLU A 12 -20.71 -4.12 -6.81
CA GLU A 12 -21.08 -4.28 -8.22
C GLU A 12 -19.87 -4.30 -9.16
N SER A 13 -18.72 -3.79 -8.74
CA SER A 13 -17.52 -3.67 -9.58
C SER A 13 -16.94 -5.03 -9.94
N ASP A 14 -16.61 -5.22 -11.22
CA ASP A 14 -15.87 -6.39 -11.70
C ASP A 14 -14.37 -6.36 -11.30
N GLU A 15 -13.86 -5.20 -10.85
CA GLU A 15 -12.48 -5.05 -10.37
C GLU A 15 -12.32 -5.55 -8.93
N ILE A 16 -13.41 -5.78 -8.19
CA ILE A 16 -13.40 -6.29 -6.82
C ILE A 16 -13.68 -7.80 -6.86
N ASP A 17 -12.76 -8.57 -6.29
CA ASP A 17 -12.89 -10.03 -6.26
C ASP A 17 -14.01 -10.52 -5.33
N GLU A 18 -14.43 -11.75 -5.55
CA GLU A 18 -15.59 -12.33 -4.86
C GLU A 18 -15.34 -12.51 -3.35
N GLU A 19 -14.11 -12.82 -2.94
CA GLU A 19 -13.77 -12.95 -1.51
C GLU A 19 -13.98 -11.61 -0.78
N THR A 20 -13.52 -10.51 -1.38
CA THR A 20 -13.75 -9.14 -0.86
C THR A 20 -15.26 -8.80 -0.83
N LYS A 21 -16.01 -9.17 -1.86
CA LYS A 21 -17.46 -8.97 -1.90
C LYS A 21 -18.19 -9.78 -0.83
N GLU A 22 -17.73 -10.99 -0.52
CA GLU A 22 -18.26 -11.77 0.60
C GLU A 22 -18.05 -11.08 1.95
N GLU A 23 -16.87 -10.52 2.18
CA GLU A 23 -16.60 -9.71 3.39
C GLU A 23 -17.50 -8.47 3.45
N LEU A 24 -17.70 -7.77 2.34
CA LEU A 24 -18.64 -6.64 2.26
C LEU A 24 -20.08 -7.06 2.60
N ARG A 25 -20.53 -8.22 2.12
CA ARG A 25 -21.88 -8.73 2.44
C ARG A 25 -22.07 -9.02 3.93
N LYS A 26 -21.00 -9.38 4.66
CA LYS A 26 -21.07 -9.62 6.12
C LYS A 26 -21.40 -8.34 6.88
N ILE A 27 -20.96 -7.18 6.43
CA ILE A 27 -21.20 -5.89 7.07
C ILE A 27 -22.46 -5.16 6.57
N LYS A 28 -23.23 -5.75 5.66
CA LYS A 28 -24.39 -5.11 4.99
C LYS A 28 -25.44 -4.48 5.92
N ASN A 29 -25.56 -4.99 7.15
CA ASN A 29 -26.51 -4.51 8.14
C ASN A 29 -25.83 -3.62 9.22
N ASP A 30 -24.54 -3.35 9.11
CA ASP A 30 -23.79 -2.50 10.01
C ASP A 30 -23.45 -1.16 9.32
N GLU A 31 -24.39 -0.22 9.40
CA GLU A 31 -24.23 1.10 8.76
C GLU A 31 -23.02 1.85 9.33
N THR A 32 -22.68 1.65 10.60
CA THR A 32 -21.53 2.30 11.23
C THR A 32 -20.22 1.80 10.61
N GLU A 33 -20.09 0.48 10.45
CA GLU A 33 -18.90 -0.11 9.81
C GLU A 33 -18.83 0.26 8.33
N ILE A 34 -19.95 0.23 7.59
CA ILE A 34 -19.98 0.67 6.19
C ILE A 34 -19.52 2.13 6.07
N LYS A 35 -20.05 3.03 6.93
CA LYS A 35 -19.66 4.43 6.93
C LYS A 35 -18.17 4.60 7.20
N ASP A 36 -17.64 3.96 8.24
CA ASP A 36 -16.21 4.06 8.60
C ASP A 36 -15.29 3.51 7.52
N SER A 37 -15.74 2.47 6.80
CA SER A 37 -15.00 1.84 5.70
C SER A 37 -14.99 2.66 4.40
N PHE A 38 -16.00 3.52 4.15
CA PHE A 38 -16.21 4.16 2.85
C PHE A 38 -16.39 5.69 2.87
N TYR A 39 -16.34 6.37 4.05
CA TYR A 39 -16.59 7.83 4.10
C TYR A 39 -15.49 8.64 3.39
N LYS A 40 -14.31 8.08 3.20
CA LYS A 40 -13.20 8.66 2.45
C LYS A 40 -12.30 7.58 1.84
N ASP A 41 -11.33 7.98 1.06
CA ASP A 41 -10.21 7.13 0.66
C ASP A 41 -9.12 7.14 1.74
N LEU A 42 -8.40 6.02 1.90
CA LEU A 42 -7.23 5.98 2.74
C LEU A 42 -6.13 6.83 2.09
N GLU A 43 -5.78 7.91 2.77
CA GLU A 43 -4.83 8.89 2.26
C GLU A 43 -3.40 8.38 2.33
N PHE A 44 -2.66 8.55 1.24
CA PHE A 44 -1.21 8.44 1.25
C PHE A 44 -0.67 9.74 1.85
N GLY A 45 -0.26 9.67 3.12
CA GLY A 45 0.29 10.81 3.86
C GLY A 45 1.81 10.96 3.66
N THR A 46 2.42 11.87 4.43
CA THR A 46 3.84 12.23 4.37
C THR A 46 4.83 11.06 4.42
N ALA A 47 4.43 9.89 4.87
CA ALA A 47 5.33 8.73 4.98
C ALA A 47 4.72 7.41 4.48
N GLY A 48 3.52 7.44 3.89
CA GLY A 48 2.81 6.27 3.40
C GLY A 48 1.38 6.15 3.91
N LEU A 49 0.88 4.91 4.04
CA LEU A 49 -0.48 4.62 4.50
C LEU A 49 -0.50 4.13 5.96
N ARG A 50 -1.61 4.36 6.65
CA ARG A 50 -1.94 3.72 7.93
C ARG A 50 -3.44 3.62 8.09
N GLY A 51 -3.95 2.42 8.41
CA GLY A 51 -5.38 2.20 8.60
C GLY A 51 -5.69 0.88 9.28
N ILE A 52 -6.97 0.68 9.59
CA ILE A 52 -7.50 -0.61 10.02
C ILE A 52 -7.47 -1.57 8.82
N VAL A 53 -7.06 -2.81 9.05
CA VAL A 53 -7.11 -3.87 8.04
C VAL A 53 -8.57 -4.29 7.82
N GLY A 54 -9.02 -4.31 6.57
CA GLY A 54 -10.39 -4.67 6.23
C GLY A 54 -10.83 -4.21 4.84
N VAL A 55 -12.10 -4.40 4.54
CA VAL A 55 -12.68 -4.04 3.24
C VAL A 55 -13.14 -2.58 3.19
N GLY A 56 -12.97 -1.94 2.05
CA GLY A 56 -13.41 -0.56 1.81
C GLY A 56 -12.27 0.39 1.45
N THR A 57 -12.65 1.58 0.98
CA THR A 57 -11.68 2.59 0.48
C THR A 57 -10.87 3.23 1.60
N ASN A 58 -11.38 3.25 2.84
CA ASN A 58 -10.71 3.79 4.04
C ASN A 58 -10.09 2.69 4.92
N ARG A 59 -9.69 1.58 4.32
CA ARG A 59 -9.08 0.42 5.01
C ARG A 59 -7.76 0.04 4.36
N MET A 60 -6.88 -0.62 5.13
CA MET A 60 -5.70 -1.30 4.60
C MET A 60 -6.15 -2.65 4.02
N ASN A 61 -6.05 -2.79 2.71
CA ASN A 61 -6.35 -4.01 1.96
C ASN A 61 -5.52 -4.06 0.68
N LYS A 62 -5.68 -5.11 -0.12
CA LYS A 62 -4.92 -5.29 -1.34
C LYS A 62 -5.12 -4.17 -2.37
N TYR A 63 -6.29 -3.54 -2.42
CA TYR A 63 -6.59 -2.44 -3.34
C TYR A 63 -5.88 -1.15 -2.95
N THR A 64 -5.95 -0.77 -1.67
CA THR A 64 -5.32 0.45 -1.17
C THR A 64 -3.79 0.33 -1.14
N VAL A 65 -3.25 -0.83 -0.75
CA VAL A 65 -1.81 -1.14 -0.81
C VAL A 65 -1.34 -1.22 -2.26
N GLY A 66 -2.13 -1.88 -3.13
CA GLY A 66 -1.83 -1.97 -4.56
C GLY A 66 -1.74 -0.60 -5.22
N LYS A 67 -2.74 0.26 -4.97
CA LYS A 67 -2.76 1.63 -5.47
C LYS A 67 -1.55 2.45 -5.01
N ALA A 68 -1.21 2.36 -3.72
CA ALA A 68 -0.03 3.03 -3.18
C ALA A 68 1.28 2.53 -3.82
N THR A 69 1.39 1.21 -4.02
CA THR A 69 2.57 0.60 -4.63
C THR A 69 2.69 0.95 -6.11
N GLN A 70 1.59 0.96 -6.86
CA GLN A 70 1.60 1.40 -8.25
C GLN A 70 2.00 2.87 -8.38
N GLY A 71 1.48 3.74 -7.50
CA GLY A 71 1.90 5.15 -7.47
C GLY A 71 3.39 5.33 -7.17
N LEU A 72 3.93 4.58 -6.21
CA LEU A 72 5.36 4.53 -5.94
C LEU A 72 6.15 4.05 -7.18
N ALA A 73 5.68 2.98 -7.83
CA ALA A 73 6.31 2.46 -9.05
C ALA A 73 6.34 3.51 -10.16
N ASN A 74 5.23 4.19 -10.41
CA ASN A 74 5.14 5.26 -11.41
C ASN A 74 6.15 6.39 -11.12
N TYR A 75 6.26 6.80 -9.85
CA TYR A 75 7.20 7.83 -9.43
C TYR A 75 8.66 7.39 -9.63
N ILE A 76 9.01 6.14 -9.27
CA ILE A 76 10.34 5.57 -9.50
C ILE A 76 10.69 5.55 -10.98
N VAL A 77 9.76 5.10 -11.84
CA VAL A 77 9.94 5.07 -13.31
C VAL A 77 10.17 6.47 -13.88
N LYS A 78 9.36 7.44 -13.48
CA LYS A 78 9.53 8.86 -13.89
C LYS A 78 10.89 9.45 -13.52
N ASN A 79 11.49 8.94 -12.45
CA ASN A 79 12.82 9.38 -11.97
C ASN A 79 13.97 8.45 -12.42
N ASN A 80 13.73 7.54 -13.37
CA ASN A 80 14.72 6.58 -13.91
C ASN A 80 15.42 5.73 -12.82
N GLY A 81 14.67 5.34 -11.79
CA GLY A 81 15.19 4.62 -10.61
C GLY A 81 15.02 3.10 -10.64
N GLN A 82 14.50 2.51 -11.73
CA GLN A 82 14.12 1.10 -11.79
C GLN A 82 15.30 0.16 -11.50
N ASP A 83 16.46 0.45 -12.06
CA ASP A 83 17.66 -0.39 -11.97
C ASP A 83 18.22 -0.49 -10.55
N LYS A 84 17.97 0.52 -9.71
CA LYS A 84 18.42 0.52 -8.31
C LYS A 84 17.62 -0.44 -7.44
N GLY A 85 16.36 -0.68 -7.77
CA GLY A 85 15.46 -1.58 -7.04
C GLY A 85 14.91 -1.02 -5.73
N VAL A 86 14.06 -1.83 -5.07
CA VAL A 86 13.37 -1.48 -3.82
C VAL A 86 13.55 -2.59 -2.78
N ALA A 87 13.97 -2.22 -1.56
CA ALA A 87 14.03 -3.14 -0.42
C ALA A 87 12.67 -3.22 0.29
N ILE A 88 12.24 -4.41 0.73
CA ILE A 88 10.92 -4.59 1.36
C ILE A 88 11.06 -5.41 2.65
N ALA A 89 10.67 -4.81 3.78
CA ALA A 89 10.59 -5.45 5.08
C ALA A 89 9.15 -5.48 5.61
N TYR A 90 8.87 -6.33 6.57
CA TYR A 90 7.56 -6.45 7.21
C TYR A 90 7.68 -6.96 8.63
N ASP A 91 6.70 -6.64 9.46
CA ASP A 91 6.59 -7.09 10.84
C ASP A 91 5.64 -8.30 11.00
N SER A 92 5.33 -8.69 12.24
CA SER A 92 4.47 -9.83 12.56
C SER A 92 2.96 -9.53 12.56
N ARG A 93 2.53 -8.35 12.13
CA ARG A 93 1.12 -7.98 12.10
C ARG A 93 0.34 -8.76 11.06
N ASN A 94 -0.97 -8.89 11.30
CA ASN A 94 -1.88 -9.48 10.32
C ASN A 94 -1.72 -8.79 8.97
N MET A 95 -1.66 -9.57 7.90
CA MET A 95 -1.50 -9.14 6.50
C MET A 95 -0.15 -8.47 6.16
N SER A 96 0.82 -8.38 7.09
CA SER A 96 2.11 -7.75 6.78
C SER A 96 2.89 -8.53 5.73
N GLN A 97 2.88 -9.85 5.82
CA GLN A 97 3.55 -10.72 4.85
C GLN A 97 2.88 -10.64 3.48
N GLU A 98 1.56 -10.71 3.43
CA GLU A 98 0.74 -10.64 2.22
C GLU A 98 0.92 -9.29 1.50
N PHE A 99 0.81 -8.19 2.24
CA PHE A 99 1.02 -6.84 1.68
C PHE A 99 2.45 -6.64 1.17
N SER A 100 3.45 -7.19 1.87
CA SER A 100 4.84 -7.14 1.41
C SER A 100 5.07 -7.92 0.12
N LYS A 101 4.38 -9.07 -0.04
CA LYS A 101 4.42 -9.87 -1.26
C LYS A 101 3.72 -9.16 -2.42
N LEU A 102 2.53 -8.61 -2.17
CA LEU A 102 1.79 -7.83 -3.15
C LEU A 102 2.61 -6.64 -3.66
N ALA A 103 3.24 -5.89 -2.76
CA ALA A 103 4.10 -4.78 -3.14
C ALA A 103 5.27 -5.23 -4.04
N ALA A 104 5.90 -6.37 -3.72
CA ALA A 104 6.97 -6.92 -4.55
C ALA A 104 6.48 -7.30 -5.96
N LEU A 105 5.31 -7.95 -6.08
CA LEU A 105 4.73 -8.36 -7.37
C LEU A 105 4.43 -7.13 -8.24
N ILE A 106 3.79 -6.11 -7.68
CA ILE A 106 3.46 -4.87 -8.41
C ILE A 106 4.73 -4.15 -8.88
N LEU A 107 5.73 -4.01 -8.03
CA LEU A 107 7.01 -3.40 -8.41
C LEU A 107 7.69 -4.19 -9.54
N ASN A 108 7.74 -5.52 -9.44
CA ASN A 108 8.32 -6.37 -10.47
C ASN A 108 7.54 -6.27 -11.80
N ALA A 109 6.20 -6.17 -11.76
CA ALA A 109 5.37 -5.95 -12.95
C ALA A 109 5.63 -4.59 -13.63
N ASN A 110 6.22 -3.64 -12.90
CA ASN A 110 6.69 -2.35 -13.42
C ASN A 110 8.21 -2.35 -13.71
N GLU A 111 8.82 -3.53 -13.86
CA GLU A 111 10.25 -3.71 -14.17
C GLU A 111 11.20 -3.15 -13.11
N ILE A 112 10.70 -3.01 -11.87
CA ILE A 112 11.49 -2.55 -10.73
C ILE A 112 11.93 -3.76 -9.92
N LYS A 113 13.24 -3.98 -9.79
CA LYS A 113 13.81 -5.07 -9.01
C LYS A 113 13.46 -4.94 -7.53
N THR A 114 13.11 -6.05 -6.88
CA THR A 114 12.81 -6.06 -5.45
C THR A 114 13.74 -6.94 -4.64
N TYR A 115 14.05 -6.49 -3.43
CA TYR A 115 14.81 -7.23 -2.41
C TYR A 115 13.91 -7.40 -1.18
N ARG A 116 13.05 -8.41 -1.20
CA ARG A 116 12.14 -8.69 -0.09
C ARG A 116 12.80 -9.63 0.92
N PHE A 117 12.80 -9.25 2.20
CA PHE A 117 13.28 -10.12 3.25
C PHE A 117 12.46 -11.41 3.35
N GLU A 118 13.14 -12.51 3.58
CA GLU A 118 12.55 -13.85 3.72
C GLU A 118 11.68 -14.00 4.97
N SER A 119 12.07 -13.28 6.04
CA SER A 119 11.40 -13.28 7.33
C SER A 119 11.25 -11.88 7.89
N LEU A 120 10.57 -11.74 9.02
CA LEU A 120 10.35 -10.47 9.72
C LEU A 120 11.67 -9.71 9.92
N ARG A 121 11.65 -8.40 9.66
CA ARG A 121 12.79 -7.52 9.94
C ARG A 121 12.30 -6.18 10.50
N PRO A 122 13.03 -5.64 11.49
CA PRO A 122 12.72 -4.34 12.05
C PRO A 122 13.09 -3.20 11.09
N THR A 123 12.44 -2.07 11.27
CA THR A 123 12.65 -0.87 10.44
C THR A 123 14.12 -0.44 10.28
N PRO A 124 15.00 -0.50 11.31
CA PRO A 124 16.41 -0.16 11.14
C PRO A 124 17.16 -1.02 10.13
N GLU A 125 16.83 -2.32 10.03
CA GLU A 125 17.42 -3.19 9.02
C GLU A 125 16.99 -2.79 7.61
N LEU A 126 15.74 -2.38 7.40
CA LEU A 126 15.30 -1.85 6.11
C LEU A 126 16.11 -0.61 5.74
N SER A 127 16.19 0.38 6.63
CA SER A 127 16.95 1.61 6.40
C SER A 127 18.42 1.35 6.04
N TYR A 128 19.05 0.41 6.73
CA TYR A 128 20.41 -0.05 6.42
C TYR A 128 20.47 -0.69 5.03
N THR A 129 19.56 -1.62 4.73
CA THR A 129 19.53 -2.36 3.47
C THR A 129 19.34 -1.47 2.25
N VAL A 130 18.48 -0.44 2.35
CA VAL A 130 18.30 0.55 1.28
C VAL A 130 19.62 1.17 0.89
N ARG A 131 20.42 1.60 1.86
CA ARG A 131 21.72 2.23 1.62
C ARG A 131 22.80 1.23 1.18
N GLU A 132 22.84 0.06 1.83
CA GLU A 132 23.87 -0.97 1.55
C GLU A 132 23.73 -1.56 0.14
N LEU A 133 22.51 -1.78 -0.34
CA LEU A 133 22.25 -2.29 -1.68
C LEU A 133 22.11 -1.17 -2.73
N GLY A 134 22.18 0.10 -2.34
CA GLY A 134 21.98 1.23 -3.23
C GLY A 134 20.56 1.28 -3.83
N CYS A 135 19.56 0.83 -3.09
CA CYS A 135 18.17 0.87 -3.54
C CYS A 135 17.67 2.32 -3.69
N ILE A 136 16.78 2.57 -4.67
CA ILE A 136 16.13 3.88 -4.82
C ILE A 136 15.13 4.13 -3.69
N SER A 137 14.51 3.06 -3.19
CA SER A 137 13.46 3.17 -2.18
C SER A 137 13.43 1.92 -1.29
N GLY A 138 12.73 2.04 -0.16
CA GLY A 138 12.40 0.93 0.72
C GLY A 138 10.96 1.00 1.18
N ILE A 139 10.38 -0.17 1.46
CA ILE A 139 9.03 -0.30 2.00
C ILE A 139 9.10 -1.11 3.29
N VAL A 140 8.44 -0.63 4.36
CA VAL A 140 8.20 -1.48 5.53
C VAL A 140 6.70 -1.55 5.83
N ILE A 141 6.19 -2.77 5.90
CA ILE A 141 4.80 -3.03 6.26
C ILE A 141 4.72 -3.17 7.77
N THR A 142 4.22 -2.14 8.43
CA THR A 142 4.10 -2.04 9.90
C THR A 142 3.23 -0.88 10.32
N ALA A 143 2.48 -1.04 11.41
CA ALA A 143 1.80 0.06 12.09
C ALA A 143 2.45 0.43 13.43
N SER A 144 3.73 0.05 13.64
CA SER A 144 4.51 0.40 14.83
C SER A 144 3.82 -0.05 16.16
N HIS A 145 3.34 0.90 16.96
CA HIS A 145 2.68 0.67 18.25
C HIS A 145 1.14 0.77 18.21
N ASN A 146 0.54 0.93 17.04
CA ASN A 146 -0.92 0.94 16.91
C ASN A 146 -1.53 -0.40 17.34
N PRO A 147 -2.82 -0.44 17.76
CA PRO A 147 -3.53 -1.67 18.07
C PRO A 147 -3.42 -2.73 16.95
N PRO A 148 -3.58 -4.03 17.29
CA PRO A 148 -3.37 -5.13 16.34
C PRO A 148 -4.23 -5.08 15.06
N LYS A 149 -5.40 -4.43 15.11
CA LYS A 149 -6.28 -4.26 13.94
C LYS A 149 -5.73 -3.29 12.89
N TYR A 150 -4.70 -2.51 13.21
CA TYR A 150 -4.06 -1.57 12.26
C TYR A 150 -2.88 -2.23 11.56
N ASN A 151 -2.66 -1.80 10.31
CA ASN A 151 -1.40 -1.97 9.62
C ASN A 151 -1.01 -0.67 8.93
N GLY A 152 0.19 -0.63 8.32
CA GLY A 152 0.70 0.53 7.62
C GLY A 152 1.69 0.11 6.53
N TYR A 153 1.87 1.01 5.59
CA TYR A 153 2.78 0.91 4.47
C TYR A 153 3.65 2.15 4.49
N LYS A 154 4.89 2.05 4.93
CA LYS A 154 5.81 3.17 5.05
C LYS A 154 6.85 3.13 3.97
N VAL A 155 7.11 4.28 3.36
CA VAL A 155 8.09 4.44 2.28
C VAL A 155 9.35 5.14 2.78
N TYR A 156 10.50 4.64 2.35
CA TYR A 156 11.83 5.14 2.58
C TYR A 156 12.47 5.51 1.23
N TRP A 157 13.38 6.46 1.20
CA TRP A 157 14.09 6.84 -0.01
C TRP A 157 15.55 6.37 0.01
N GLU A 158 16.33 6.71 -1.01
CA GLU A 158 17.68 6.20 -1.23
C GLU A 158 18.68 6.52 -0.10
N ASP A 159 18.41 7.54 0.70
CA ASP A 159 19.19 7.88 1.90
C ASP A 159 18.89 6.98 3.11
N GLY A 160 17.92 6.09 3.01
CA GLY A 160 17.47 5.21 4.09
C GLY A 160 16.58 5.90 5.13
N ALA A 161 16.14 7.14 4.90
CA ALA A 161 15.16 7.84 5.73
C ALA A 161 13.73 7.69 5.17
N GLN A 162 12.73 7.90 6.02
CA GLN A 162 11.35 8.02 5.54
C GLN A 162 11.25 9.19 4.56
N ILE A 163 10.43 9.01 3.50
CA ILE A 163 10.18 10.05 2.50
C ILE A 163 9.69 11.34 3.14
N SER A 164 10.09 12.44 2.55
CA SER A 164 9.68 13.81 2.89
C SER A 164 9.60 14.64 1.61
N ALA A 165 9.19 15.91 1.72
CA ALA A 165 9.12 16.79 0.57
C ALA A 165 10.49 16.93 -0.16
N PRO A 166 10.51 16.88 -1.49
CA PRO A 166 9.37 16.84 -2.41
C PRO A 166 8.90 15.42 -2.82
N VAL A 167 9.59 14.37 -2.37
CA VAL A 167 9.37 12.97 -2.80
C VAL A 167 7.97 12.48 -2.40
N ASP A 168 7.54 12.76 -1.17
CA ASP A 168 6.22 12.39 -0.66
C ASP A 168 5.08 13.00 -1.49
N ALA A 169 5.20 14.27 -1.85
CA ALA A 169 4.24 14.97 -2.70
C ALA A 169 4.17 14.34 -4.11
N GLY A 170 5.33 14.02 -4.70
CA GLY A 170 5.39 13.40 -6.01
C GLY A 170 4.78 11.99 -6.04
N ILE A 171 5.03 11.18 -5.02
CA ILE A 171 4.40 9.86 -4.90
C ILE A 171 2.88 10.00 -4.69
N THR A 172 2.46 10.93 -3.85
CA THR A 172 1.03 11.20 -3.59
C THR A 172 0.30 11.59 -4.88
N GLU A 173 0.92 12.42 -5.72
CA GLU A 173 0.36 12.79 -7.04
C GLU A 173 0.14 11.55 -7.92
N GLU A 174 1.13 10.67 -8.00
CA GLU A 174 1.03 9.42 -8.77
C GLU A 174 -0.05 8.48 -8.22
N VAL A 175 -0.14 8.33 -6.88
CA VAL A 175 -1.20 7.54 -6.24
C VAL A 175 -2.58 8.11 -6.57
N ASN A 176 -2.76 9.42 -6.52
CA ASN A 176 -4.03 10.08 -6.81
C ASN A 176 -4.39 10.06 -8.31
N ALA A 177 -3.42 9.89 -9.19
CA ALA A 177 -3.65 9.75 -10.63
C ALA A 177 -4.28 8.41 -11.01
N ILE A 178 -4.10 7.36 -10.21
CA ILE A 178 -4.70 6.04 -10.45
C ILE A 178 -6.19 6.11 -10.15
N LYS A 179 -7.02 5.82 -11.16
CA LYS A 179 -8.50 5.92 -11.06
C LYS A 179 -9.18 4.56 -10.94
N ASN A 180 -8.64 3.54 -11.60
CA ASN A 180 -9.20 2.20 -11.63
C ASN A 180 -8.21 1.21 -11.00
N TYR A 181 -8.72 0.17 -10.38
CA TYR A 181 -7.85 -0.89 -9.83
C TYR A 181 -7.22 -1.74 -10.94
N SER A 182 -7.84 -1.78 -12.11
CA SER A 182 -7.27 -2.38 -13.33
C SER A 182 -6.01 -1.67 -13.85
N ASP A 183 -5.73 -0.44 -13.41
CA ASP A 183 -4.48 0.27 -13.75
C ASP A 183 -3.28 -0.25 -12.93
N ILE A 184 -3.51 -1.06 -11.91
CA ILE A 184 -2.48 -1.67 -11.07
C ILE A 184 -1.93 -2.89 -11.79
N LYS A 185 -0.64 -2.87 -12.12
CA LYS A 185 0.02 -4.02 -12.74
C LYS A 185 0.37 -5.05 -11.66
N GLU A 186 -0.03 -6.29 -11.87
CA GLU A 186 0.31 -7.42 -11.01
C GLU A 186 0.73 -8.62 -11.85
N ILE A 187 1.78 -9.36 -11.41
CA ILE A 187 2.26 -10.60 -12.05
C ILE A 187 1.67 -11.82 -11.33
#